data_b0617b9dd416114d3cd4e1c160305933
#
_entry.id   b0617b9dd416114d3cd4e1c160305933
#
_cell.length_a   1.000
_cell.length_b   1.000
_cell.length_c   1.000
_cell.angle_alpha   90.00
_cell.angle_beta   90.00
_cell.angle_gamma   90.00
#
_symmetry.space_group_name_H-M   'P 1'
#
loop_
_entity.id
_entity.type
_entity.pdbx_description
1 polymer ?
#
loop_
_entity_poly.entity_id
_entity_poly.type
_entity_poly.pdbx_seq_one_letter_code
_entity_poly.pdbx_strand_id
1 'polypeptide(L)'
;MLNKKCFVLDLDGTVYLGDIPIQETVDFILRHWDTIDFHFLSNNTSKAPTTYVNKLTRMGIPATLDRILSPVTPLIAHLRGNGIRTVYPVGNRDFVACLRERMPELNVLDYGVSEGAEAVVLAYDTELTYEKLTHAALLLQNPEVAYLATHPDLVCPSPQGPLPDAGSFMSLFETATGRRPQHIFGKPDP
;
A
#
# COMPACT_ATOMS: atom_id res chain seq x y z
N MET A 1 29.36 -17.91 2.39
CA MET A 1 27.89 -17.70 2.54
C MET A 1 27.20 -18.67 1.61
N LEU A 2 26.36 -19.56 2.12
CA LEU A 2 25.52 -20.41 1.29
C LEU A 2 24.56 -19.50 0.51
N ASN A 3 24.52 -19.66 -0.81
CA ASN A 3 23.65 -18.90 -1.70
C ASN A 3 22.20 -19.40 -1.49
N LYS A 4 21.49 -18.87 -0.47
CA LYS A 4 20.09 -19.21 -0.22
C LYS A 4 19.23 -18.76 -1.41
N LYS A 5 18.29 -19.60 -1.83
CA LYS A 5 17.25 -19.18 -2.78
C LYS A 5 16.36 -18.13 -2.10
N CYS A 6 16.04 -17.04 -2.79
CA CYS A 6 15.12 -16.03 -2.33
C CYS A 6 13.71 -16.31 -2.88
N PHE A 7 12.72 -16.34 -1.99
CA PHE A 7 11.30 -16.43 -2.36
C PHE A 7 10.59 -15.17 -1.93
N VAL A 8 9.94 -14.51 -2.87
CA VAL A 8 9.03 -13.39 -2.60
C VAL A 8 7.61 -13.92 -2.71
N LEU A 9 6.88 -13.90 -1.61
CA LEU A 9 5.51 -14.41 -1.50
C LEU A 9 4.54 -13.26 -1.31
N ASP A 10 3.42 -13.32 -2.01
CA ASP A 10 2.26 -12.51 -1.68
C ASP A 10 1.66 -12.93 -0.34
N LEU A 11 0.91 -12.07 0.31
CA LEU A 11 0.32 -12.32 1.63
C LEU A 11 -1.17 -12.69 1.55
N ASP A 12 -2.00 -11.75 1.09
CA ASP A 12 -3.46 -11.90 1.10
C ASP A 12 -3.93 -12.88 0.01
N GLY A 13 -4.47 -14.02 0.40
CA GLY A 13 -4.86 -15.11 -0.51
C GLY A 13 -3.74 -16.11 -0.80
N THR A 14 -2.52 -15.90 -0.30
CA THR A 14 -1.37 -16.81 -0.47
C THR A 14 -0.89 -17.40 0.85
N VAL A 15 -0.62 -16.58 1.86
CA VAL A 15 -0.22 -17.02 3.20
C VAL A 15 -1.43 -17.14 4.12
N TYR A 16 -2.40 -16.27 3.95
CA TYR A 16 -3.64 -16.26 4.71
C TYR A 16 -4.79 -15.63 3.90
N LEU A 17 -6.04 -15.86 4.32
CA LEU A 17 -7.23 -15.14 3.84
C LEU A 17 -7.94 -14.50 5.05
N GLY A 18 -8.00 -13.16 5.08
CA GLY A 18 -8.39 -12.46 6.29
C GLY A 18 -7.48 -12.88 7.46
N ASP A 19 -8.01 -13.38 8.57
CA ASP A 19 -7.22 -13.85 9.70
C ASP A 19 -6.97 -15.37 9.71
N ILE A 20 -7.42 -16.08 8.67
CA ILE A 20 -7.31 -17.53 8.56
C ILE A 20 -6.02 -17.89 7.80
N PRO A 21 -5.05 -18.60 8.41
CA PRO A 21 -3.85 -19.04 7.72
C PRO A 21 -4.18 -20.10 6.64
N ILE A 22 -3.48 -20.04 5.52
CA ILE A 22 -3.45 -21.12 4.53
C ILE A 22 -2.36 -22.08 5.01
N GLN A 23 -2.80 -23.14 5.71
CA GLN A 23 -1.92 -23.98 6.52
C GLN A 23 -0.78 -24.60 5.72
N GLU A 24 -1.06 -25.06 4.48
CA GLU A 24 -0.07 -25.67 3.61
C GLU A 24 1.07 -24.69 3.27
N THR A 25 0.73 -23.42 3.05
CA THR A 25 1.72 -22.38 2.78
C THR A 25 2.54 -22.06 4.03
N VAL A 26 1.88 -21.93 5.19
CA VAL A 26 2.57 -21.70 6.47
C VAL A 26 3.53 -22.84 6.78
N ASP A 27 3.09 -24.08 6.66
CA ASP A 27 3.92 -25.28 6.90
C ASP A 27 5.12 -25.35 5.94
N PHE A 28 4.92 -24.98 4.67
CA PHE A 28 6.02 -24.89 3.70
C PHE A 28 7.06 -23.85 4.12
N ILE A 29 6.60 -22.64 4.49
CA ILE A 29 7.49 -21.57 4.94
C ILE A 29 8.29 -22.00 6.16
N LEU A 30 7.64 -22.54 7.18
CA LEU A 30 8.28 -22.98 8.43
C LEU A 30 9.29 -24.09 8.20
N ARG A 31 8.94 -25.08 7.38
CA ARG A 31 9.83 -26.23 7.04
C ARG A 31 11.11 -25.76 6.35
N HIS A 32 11.04 -24.71 5.55
CA HIS A 32 12.16 -24.25 4.71
C HIS A 32 12.80 -22.95 5.18
N TRP A 33 12.40 -22.42 6.34
CA TRP A 33 12.85 -21.12 6.83
C TRP A 33 14.38 -20.97 6.90
N ASP A 34 15.08 -22.04 7.32
CA ASP A 34 16.53 -22.01 7.46
C ASP A 34 17.28 -22.13 6.12
N THR A 35 16.63 -22.64 5.07
CA THR A 35 17.25 -22.95 3.77
C THR A 35 16.86 -21.98 2.66
N ILE A 36 15.73 -21.30 2.80
CA ILE A 36 15.21 -20.33 1.85
C ILE A 36 15.13 -18.95 2.53
N ASP A 37 15.45 -17.91 1.78
CA ASP A 37 15.30 -16.53 2.22
C ASP A 37 13.93 -16.03 1.78
N PHE A 38 12.98 -15.97 2.72
CA PHE A 38 11.60 -15.56 2.45
C PHE A 38 11.42 -14.06 2.63
N HIS A 39 10.82 -13.40 1.64
CA HIS A 39 10.30 -12.06 1.70
C HIS A 39 8.81 -12.06 1.38
N PHE A 40 8.08 -11.09 1.92
CA PHE A 40 6.63 -10.99 1.80
C PHE A 40 6.28 -9.67 1.13
N LEU A 41 5.57 -9.74 0.01
CA LEU A 41 5.18 -8.58 -0.79
C LEU A 41 3.66 -8.41 -0.74
N SER A 42 3.19 -7.30 -0.18
CA SER A 42 1.77 -6.96 -0.15
C SER A 42 1.49 -5.61 -0.80
N ASN A 43 0.49 -5.55 -1.67
CA ASN A 43 -0.05 -4.30 -2.20
C ASN A 43 -0.96 -3.59 -1.20
N ASN A 44 -1.46 -4.31 -0.20
CA ASN A 44 -2.41 -3.76 0.77
C ASN A 44 -1.72 -2.71 1.66
N THR A 45 -2.05 -1.45 1.43
CA THR A 45 -1.51 -0.30 2.17
C THR A 45 -2.42 0.16 3.32
N SER A 46 -3.53 -0.53 3.57
CA SER A 46 -4.45 -0.18 4.66
C SER A 46 -3.93 -0.52 6.05
N LYS A 47 -2.77 -1.19 6.14
CA LYS A 47 -2.13 -1.57 7.41
C LYS A 47 -0.66 -1.19 7.41
N ALA A 48 -0.16 -0.81 8.59
CA ALA A 48 1.28 -0.60 8.77
C ALA A 48 2.07 -1.91 8.61
N PRO A 49 3.31 -1.88 8.09
CA PRO A 49 4.16 -3.07 7.94
C PRO A 49 4.34 -3.89 9.22
N THR A 50 4.34 -3.24 10.39
CA THR A 50 4.37 -3.90 11.70
C THR A 50 3.17 -4.81 11.95
N THR A 51 2.00 -4.48 11.41
CA THR A 51 0.79 -5.31 11.51
C THR A 51 1.00 -6.65 10.79
N TYR A 52 1.65 -6.64 9.63
CA TYR A 52 1.98 -7.87 8.88
C TYR A 52 2.99 -8.73 9.63
N VAL A 53 4.05 -8.12 10.19
CA VAL A 53 5.01 -8.84 11.04
C VAL A 53 4.31 -9.53 12.20
N ASN A 54 3.47 -8.79 12.95
CA ASN A 54 2.73 -9.35 14.08
C ASN A 54 1.80 -10.49 13.68
N LYS A 55 1.15 -10.37 12.50
CA LYS A 55 0.26 -11.40 11.98
C LYS A 55 1.02 -12.66 11.60
N LEU A 56 2.13 -12.54 10.88
CA LEU A 56 3.00 -13.66 10.51
C LEU A 56 3.58 -14.35 11.76
N THR A 57 3.99 -13.57 12.76
CA THR A 57 4.51 -14.11 14.04
C THR A 57 3.44 -14.93 14.78
N ARG A 58 2.16 -14.52 14.78
CA ARG A 58 1.07 -15.33 15.36
C ARG A 58 0.86 -16.66 14.64
N MET A 59 1.23 -16.75 13.37
CA MET A 59 1.20 -17.98 12.57
C MET A 59 2.49 -18.80 12.73
N GLY A 60 3.42 -18.38 13.61
CA GLY A 60 4.69 -19.04 13.87
C GLY A 60 5.81 -18.65 12.89
N ILE A 61 5.56 -17.78 11.90
CA ILE A 61 6.56 -17.33 10.93
C ILE A 61 7.38 -16.20 11.57
N PRO A 62 8.71 -16.36 11.77
CA PRO A 62 9.55 -15.36 12.44
C PRO A 62 9.99 -14.23 11.48
N ALA A 63 9.01 -13.58 10.84
CA ALA A 63 9.24 -12.49 9.92
C ALA A 63 9.66 -11.21 10.66
N THR A 64 10.50 -10.41 10.02
CA THR A 64 10.98 -9.10 10.49
C THR A 64 10.60 -8.01 9.49
N LEU A 65 10.66 -6.73 9.88
CA LEU A 65 10.22 -5.62 9.04
C LEU A 65 10.97 -5.53 7.70
N ASP A 66 12.24 -5.86 7.68
CA ASP A 66 13.08 -5.88 6.47
C ASP A 66 12.66 -6.95 5.44
N ARG A 67 11.83 -7.92 5.87
CA ARG A 67 11.24 -8.94 5.00
C ARG A 67 9.87 -8.55 4.44
N ILE A 68 9.30 -7.44 4.88
CA ILE A 68 8.01 -6.94 4.38
C ILE A 68 8.24 -5.90 3.30
N LEU A 69 7.88 -6.25 2.07
CA LEU A 69 7.92 -5.37 0.91
C LEU A 69 6.54 -4.73 0.71
N SER A 70 6.50 -3.41 0.59
CA SER A 70 5.28 -2.62 0.48
C SER A 70 5.46 -1.49 -0.54
N PRO A 71 4.41 -1.11 -1.28
CA PRO A 71 4.42 0.01 -2.22
C PRO A 71 4.78 1.36 -1.59
N VAL A 72 4.67 1.48 -0.27
CA VAL A 72 5.04 2.72 0.45
C VAL A 72 6.54 3.02 0.33
N THR A 73 7.39 2.01 0.22
CA THR A 73 8.85 2.21 0.09
C THR A 73 9.22 2.91 -1.23
N PRO A 74 8.85 2.41 -2.42
CA PRO A 74 9.11 3.11 -3.68
C PRO A 74 8.34 4.42 -3.80
N LEU A 75 7.13 4.54 -3.25
CA LEU A 75 6.40 5.81 -3.18
C LEU A 75 7.22 6.89 -2.46
N ILE A 76 7.75 6.60 -1.26
CA ILE A 76 8.59 7.55 -0.51
C ILE A 76 9.87 7.92 -1.29
N ALA A 77 10.51 6.94 -1.92
CA ALA A 77 11.67 7.21 -2.77
C ALA A 77 11.33 8.15 -3.93
N HIS A 78 10.17 7.95 -4.57
CA HIS A 78 9.68 8.82 -5.64
C HIS A 78 9.39 10.25 -5.14
N LEU A 79 8.68 10.40 -4.02
CA LEU A 79 8.38 11.70 -3.43
C LEU A 79 9.65 12.49 -3.14
N ARG A 80 10.64 11.85 -2.50
CA ARG A 80 11.96 12.47 -2.22
C ARG A 80 12.71 12.82 -3.49
N GLY A 81 12.77 11.89 -4.45
CA GLY A 81 13.51 12.06 -5.71
C GLY A 81 12.97 13.20 -6.59
N ASN A 82 11.67 13.49 -6.49
CA ASN A 82 11.00 14.56 -7.24
C ASN A 82 10.78 15.83 -6.41
N GLY A 83 11.29 15.89 -5.17
CA GLY A 83 11.19 17.06 -4.31
C GLY A 83 9.78 17.40 -3.85
N ILE A 84 8.83 16.45 -3.90
CA ILE A 84 7.46 16.63 -3.44
C ILE A 84 7.44 16.70 -1.92
N ARG A 85 6.93 17.78 -1.37
CA ARG A 85 6.94 18.07 0.07
C ARG A 85 5.57 18.13 0.71
N THR A 86 4.51 18.28 -0.09
CA THR A 86 3.13 18.38 0.41
C THR A 86 2.22 17.47 -0.39
N VAL A 87 1.57 16.53 0.29
CA VAL A 87 0.66 15.56 -0.33
C VAL A 87 -0.72 15.57 0.30
N TYR A 88 -1.74 15.38 -0.55
CA TYR A 88 -3.09 15.08 -0.11
C TYR A 88 -3.30 13.56 -0.17
N PRO A 89 -3.47 12.88 0.97
CA PRO A 89 -3.63 11.43 1.00
C PRO A 89 -5.10 11.03 0.78
N VAL A 90 -5.36 10.09 -0.11
CA VAL A 90 -6.58 9.28 -0.14
C VAL A 90 -6.18 7.90 0.37
N GLY A 91 -6.23 7.73 1.67
CA GLY A 91 -5.82 6.55 2.41
C GLY A 91 -6.42 6.56 3.81
N ASN A 92 -6.34 5.45 4.52
CA ASN A 92 -6.80 5.40 5.89
C ASN A 92 -5.75 5.95 6.88
N ARG A 93 -6.11 5.98 8.17
CA ARG A 93 -5.23 6.54 9.23
C ARG A 93 -3.91 5.80 9.36
N ASP A 94 -3.89 4.47 9.19
CA ASP A 94 -2.66 3.67 9.27
C ASP A 94 -1.69 4.04 8.14
N PHE A 95 -2.20 4.25 6.92
CA PHE A 95 -1.40 4.72 5.79
C PHE A 95 -0.81 6.12 6.03
N VAL A 96 -1.63 7.05 6.49
CA VAL A 96 -1.20 8.43 6.81
C VAL A 96 -0.15 8.42 7.91
N ALA A 97 -0.35 7.64 8.97
CA ALA A 97 0.62 7.48 10.06
C ALA A 97 1.95 6.91 9.55
N CYS A 98 1.89 5.90 8.68
CA CYS A 98 3.08 5.30 8.08
C CYS A 98 3.87 6.30 7.22
N LEU A 99 3.19 7.16 6.44
CA LEU A 99 3.86 8.22 5.67
C LEU A 99 4.55 9.23 6.60
N ARG A 100 3.87 9.71 7.64
CA ARG A 100 4.40 10.68 8.60
C ARG A 100 5.60 10.12 9.38
N GLU A 101 5.55 8.85 9.76
CA GLU A 101 6.66 8.17 10.46
C GLU A 101 7.89 7.99 9.56
N ARG A 102 7.69 7.53 8.32
CA ARG A 102 8.78 7.16 7.41
C ARG A 102 9.35 8.33 6.61
N MET A 103 8.62 9.43 6.51
CA MET A 103 9.03 10.66 5.84
C MET A 103 8.60 11.88 6.69
N PRO A 104 9.25 12.13 7.85
CA PRO A 104 8.85 13.21 8.78
C PRO A 104 8.91 14.61 8.18
N GLU A 105 9.71 14.78 7.11
CA GLU A 105 9.82 16.03 6.35
C GLU A 105 8.65 16.27 5.39
N LEU A 106 7.80 15.27 5.16
CA LEU A 106 6.62 15.37 4.30
C LEU A 106 5.46 16.02 5.04
N ASN A 107 4.90 17.08 4.46
CA ASN A 107 3.64 17.63 4.92
C ASN A 107 2.49 16.78 4.36
N VAL A 108 1.96 15.89 5.18
CA VAL A 108 0.77 15.08 4.84
C VAL A 108 -0.45 15.83 5.34
N LEU A 109 -1.22 16.40 4.41
CA LEU A 109 -2.38 17.20 4.70
C LEU A 109 -3.47 16.41 5.44
N ASP A 110 -4.22 17.09 6.27
CA ASP A 110 -5.40 16.50 6.91
C ASP A 110 -6.59 16.47 5.92
N TYR A 111 -7.52 15.56 6.17
CA TYR A 111 -8.75 15.48 5.37
C TYR A 111 -9.53 16.80 5.47
N GLY A 112 -10.02 17.29 4.32
CA GLY A 112 -10.68 18.58 4.23
C GLY A 112 -9.73 19.77 3.97
N VAL A 113 -8.40 19.58 4.01
CA VAL A 113 -7.41 20.61 3.70
C VAL A 113 -6.67 20.22 2.42
N SER A 114 -6.83 20.98 1.36
CA SER A 114 -6.21 20.69 0.05
C SER A 114 -5.24 21.77 -0.43
N GLU A 115 -5.17 22.92 0.26
CA GLU A 115 -4.30 24.03 -0.14
C GLU A 115 -2.82 23.65 -0.07
N GLY A 116 -2.10 23.96 -1.14
CA GLY A 116 -0.66 23.71 -1.25
C GLY A 116 -0.28 22.26 -1.56
N ALA A 117 -1.24 21.37 -1.87
CA ALA A 117 -0.94 20.01 -2.28
C ALA A 117 -0.18 20.00 -3.62
N GLU A 118 0.98 19.34 -3.64
CA GLU A 118 1.80 19.09 -4.83
C GLU A 118 1.46 17.75 -5.48
N ALA A 119 0.91 16.81 -4.68
CA ALA A 119 0.45 15.53 -5.17
C ALA A 119 -0.77 15.03 -4.43
N VAL A 120 -1.64 14.29 -5.15
CA VAL A 120 -2.64 13.38 -4.57
C VAL A 120 -2.03 11.98 -4.55
N VAL A 121 -2.03 11.34 -3.38
CA VAL A 121 -1.53 9.98 -3.19
C VAL A 121 -2.70 9.07 -2.85
N LEU A 122 -3.06 8.19 -3.78
CA LEU A 122 -4.13 7.21 -3.61
C LEU A 122 -3.57 5.88 -3.10
N ALA A 123 -4.16 5.40 -2.02
CA ALA A 123 -3.88 4.12 -1.39
C ALA A 123 -5.17 3.33 -1.16
N TYR A 124 -5.06 2.10 -0.64
CA TYR A 124 -6.24 1.35 -0.19
C TYR A 124 -6.83 2.03 1.05
N ASP A 125 -7.97 2.68 0.87
CA ASP A 125 -8.63 3.45 1.93
C ASP A 125 -9.89 2.74 2.43
N THR A 126 -9.76 2.07 3.56
CA THR A 126 -10.90 1.41 4.26
C THR A 126 -11.74 2.39 5.08
N GLU A 127 -11.37 3.66 5.10
CA GLU A 127 -12.07 4.76 5.78
C GLU A 127 -12.47 5.87 4.78
N LEU A 128 -12.70 5.50 3.50
CA LEU A 128 -13.02 6.42 2.42
C LEU A 128 -14.30 7.20 2.72
N THR A 129 -14.24 8.52 2.54
CA THR A 129 -15.39 9.43 2.72
C THR A 129 -15.61 10.26 1.45
N TYR A 130 -16.83 10.79 1.29
CA TYR A 130 -17.14 11.70 0.19
C TYR A 130 -16.30 12.99 0.25
N GLU A 131 -15.95 13.46 1.43
CA GLU A 131 -15.06 14.60 1.64
C GLU A 131 -13.66 14.34 1.05
N LYS A 132 -13.05 13.19 1.35
CA LYS A 132 -11.76 12.79 0.76
C LYS A 132 -11.83 12.74 -0.77
N LEU A 133 -12.90 12.15 -1.32
CA LEU A 133 -13.11 12.08 -2.77
C LEU A 133 -13.23 13.46 -3.39
N THR A 134 -14.01 14.36 -2.77
CA THR A 134 -14.25 15.71 -3.27
C THR A 134 -12.95 16.52 -3.35
N HIS A 135 -12.18 16.56 -2.26
CA HIS A 135 -10.93 17.31 -2.23
C HIS A 135 -9.90 16.75 -3.22
N ALA A 136 -9.76 15.43 -3.30
CA ALA A 136 -8.87 14.79 -4.27
C ALA A 136 -9.31 15.11 -5.71
N ALA A 137 -10.60 14.99 -6.02
CA ALA A 137 -11.11 15.26 -7.36
C ALA A 137 -10.91 16.74 -7.76
N LEU A 138 -11.09 17.69 -6.85
CA LEU A 138 -10.84 19.12 -7.11
C LEU A 138 -9.34 19.38 -7.34
N LEU A 139 -8.45 18.78 -6.54
CA LEU A 139 -7.01 18.89 -6.74
C LEU A 139 -6.58 18.34 -8.11
N LEU A 140 -7.15 17.21 -8.52
CA LEU A 140 -6.85 16.57 -9.80
C LEU A 140 -7.37 17.34 -11.03
N GLN A 141 -8.16 18.41 -10.87
CA GLN A 141 -8.44 19.34 -11.96
C GLN A 141 -7.22 20.19 -12.35
N ASN A 142 -6.26 20.37 -11.42
CA ASN A 142 -5.02 21.07 -11.71
C ASN A 142 -4.00 20.07 -12.30
N PRO A 143 -3.55 20.24 -13.56
CA PRO A 143 -2.57 19.35 -14.18
C PRO A 143 -1.19 19.38 -13.50
N GLU A 144 -0.85 20.45 -12.79
CA GLU A 144 0.42 20.57 -12.05
C GLU A 144 0.46 19.69 -10.78
N VAL A 145 -0.70 19.31 -10.24
CA VAL A 145 -0.78 18.39 -9.10
C VAL A 145 -0.53 16.96 -9.59
N ALA A 146 0.52 16.33 -9.08
CA ALA A 146 0.83 14.94 -9.41
C ALA A 146 -0.26 13.99 -8.89
N TYR A 147 -0.58 12.96 -9.67
CA TYR A 147 -1.48 11.89 -9.26
C TYR A 147 -0.70 10.59 -9.15
N LEU A 148 -0.57 10.06 -7.95
CA LEU A 148 0.21 8.88 -7.60
C LEU A 148 -0.71 7.84 -6.96
N ALA A 149 -0.48 6.56 -7.23
CA ALA A 149 -1.22 5.46 -6.60
C ALA A 149 -0.27 4.38 -6.08
N THR A 150 -0.61 3.78 -4.95
CA THR A 150 0.22 2.75 -4.33
C THR A 150 0.18 1.41 -5.07
N HIS A 151 -0.94 1.05 -5.70
CA HIS A 151 -1.11 -0.21 -6.43
C HIS A 151 -2.39 -0.18 -7.29
N PRO A 152 -2.52 -1.07 -8.31
CA PRO A 152 -3.61 -1.06 -9.25
C PRO A 152 -4.76 -2.02 -8.90
N ASP A 153 -4.72 -2.74 -7.78
CA ASP A 153 -5.66 -3.81 -7.48
C ASP A 153 -7.10 -3.28 -7.43
N LEU A 154 -7.97 -3.84 -8.27
CA LEU A 154 -9.38 -3.45 -8.33
C LEU A 154 -10.15 -3.88 -7.08
N VAL A 155 -9.76 -5.02 -6.51
CA VAL A 155 -10.43 -5.63 -5.37
C VAL A 155 -9.41 -6.21 -4.38
N CYS A 156 -9.73 -6.12 -3.09
CA CYS A 156 -9.04 -6.82 -2.02
C CYS A 156 -9.83 -8.10 -1.68
N PRO A 157 -9.18 -9.29 -1.66
CA PRO A 157 -9.82 -10.52 -1.23
C PRO A 157 -10.23 -10.46 0.24
N SER A 158 -11.44 -10.91 0.56
CA SER A 158 -11.90 -11.07 1.94
C SER A 158 -12.73 -12.33 2.11
N PRO A 159 -12.92 -12.82 3.35
CA PRO A 159 -13.81 -13.94 3.62
C PRO A 159 -15.27 -13.71 3.22
N GLN A 160 -15.71 -12.46 3.12
CA GLN A 160 -17.05 -12.06 2.70
C GLN A 160 -17.19 -11.87 1.19
N GLY A 161 -16.07 -11.91 0.45
CA GLY A 161 -15.99 -11.66 -0.98
C GLY A 161 -15.05 -10.51 -1.33
N PRO A 162 -14.95 -10.14 -2.62
CA PRO A 162 -14.08 -9.07 -3.07
C PRO A 162 -14.58 -7.70 -2.57
N LEU A 163 -13.68 -6.92 -1.96
CA LEU A 163 -13.94 -5.54 -1.51
C LEU A 163 -13.29 -4.55 -2.48
N PRO A 164 -13.90 -3.36 -2.75
CA PRO A 164 -13.27 -2.34 -3.58
C PRO A 164 -11.91 -1.92 -3.04
N ASP A 165 -10.89 -1.86 -3.92
CA ASP A 165 -9.52 -1.48 -3.58
C ASP A 165 -9.08 -0.26 -4.41
N ALA A 166 -7.82 0.16 -4.29
CA ALA A 166 -7.25 1.36 -4.91
C ALA A 166 -7.57 1.48 -6.41
N GLY A 167 -7.53 0.38 -7.17
CA GLY A 167 -7.88 0.36 -8.58
C GLY A 167 -9.34 0.74 -8.88
N SER A 168 -10.27 0.35 -8.00
CA SER A 168 -11.67 0.80 -8.10
C SER A 168 -11.80 2.30 -7.86
N PHE A 169 -11.04 2.83 -6.90
CA PHE A 169 -11.00 4.27 -6.63
C PHE A 169 -10.32 5.06 -7.75
N MET A 170 -9.28 4.49 -8.40
CA MET A 170 -8.71 5.07 -9.62
C MET A 170 -9.73 5.22 -10.73
N SER A 171 -10.56 4.19 -10.94
CA SER A 171 -11.64 4.22 -11.95
C SER A 171 -12.68 5.31 -11.63
N LEU A 172 -12.99 5.51 -10.34
CA LEU A 172 -13.86 6.60 -9.90
C LEU A 172 -13.25 7.96 -10.25
N PHE A 173 -11.97 8.19 -9.91
CA PHE A 173 -11.30 9.47 -10.20
C PHE A 173 -11.12 9.69 -11.71
N GLU A 174 -10.81 8.65 -12.48
CA GLU A 174 -10.76 8.75 -13.94
C GLU A 174 -12.10 9.17 -14.52
N THR A 175 -13.21 8.59 -14.06
CA THR A 175 -14.56 8.96 -14.49
C THR A 175 -14.90 10.39 -14.11
N ALA A 176 -14.52 10.83 -12.91
CA ALA A 176 -14.87 12.16 -12.40
C ALA A 176 -13.98 13.29 -12.95
N THR A 177 -12.72 13.01 -13.27
CA THR A 177 -11.71 14.04 -13.57
C THR A 177 -11.00 13.86 -14.92
N GLY A 178 -11.15 12.70 -15.56
CA GLY A 178 -10.37 12.32 -16.75
C GLY A 178 -8.92 11.97 -16.45
N ARG A 179 -8.48 11.98 -15.18
CA ARG A 179 -7.09 11.76 -14.78
C ARG A 179 -6.84 10.32 -14.37
N ARG A 180 -5.69 9.81 -14.79
CA ARG A 180 -5.10 8.55 -14.31
C ARG A 180 -3.83 8.82 -13.52
N PRO A 181 -3.43 7.93 -12.59
CA PRO A 181 -2.14 8.06 -11.93
C PRO A 181 -0.99 8.09 -12.95
N GLN A 182 -0.03 9.01 -12.72
CA GLN A 182 1.21 9.08 -13.49
C GLN A 182 2.17 7.96 -13.10
N HIS A 183 2.11 7.51 -11.82
CA HIS A 183 2.88 6.38 -11.31
C HIS A 183 2.03 5.52 -10.39
N ILE A 184 2.24 4.21 -10.50
CA ILE A 184 1.65 3.17 -9.65
C ILE A 184 2.81 2.32 -9.14
N PHE A 185 2.95 2.14 -7.81
CA PHE A 185 4.16 1.59 -7.18
C PHE A 185 4.08 0.14 -6.72
N GLY A 186 2.92 -0.48 -6.83
CA GLY A 186 2.69 -1.85 -6.39
C GLY A 186 2.79 -2.86 -7.53
N LYS A 187 2.72 -4.16 -7.18
CA LYS A 187 2.61 -5.22 -8.19
C LYS A 187 1.57 -4.85 -9.25
N PRO A 188 1.78 -5.13 -10.54
CA PRO A 188 2.91 -5.84 -11.16
C PRO A 188 4.10 -4.95 -11.56
N ASP A 189 4.16 -3.70 -11.11
CA ASP A 189 5.27 -2.80 -11.42
C ASP A 189 6.54 -3.34 -10.73
N PRO A 190 7.70 -3.46 -11.45
CA PRO A 190 8.92 -4.07 -10.94
C PRO A 190 9.63 -3.23 -9.86
#